data_67de98730147515c2bf42af70f7580c2
#
_entry.id   67de98730147515c2bf42af70f7580c2
#
_cell.length_a   1.000
_cell.length_b   1.000
_cell.length_c   1.000
_cell.angle_alpha   90.00
_cell.angle_beta   90.00
_cell.angle_gamma   90.00
#
_symmetry.space_group_name_H-M   'P 1'
#
loop_
_entity.id
_entity.type
_entity.pdbx_description
1 polymer ?
#
loop_
_entity_poly.entity_id
_entity_poly.type
_entity_poly.pdbx_seq_one_letter_code
_entity_poly.pdbx_strand_id
1 'polypeptide(L)'
;MNLKHVLVGAIVLAVCILGGLWLFLRQVPPNESLSAFQQACVDGQRRSISGDTRPLDDQSEARLLAFCDCVATEVGSRLSQQDIAAIGLDQEDPALSAKLEAIFALCRLRNP
;
A
#
# COMPACT_ATOMS: atom_id res chain seq x y z
N MET A 1 37.77 -21.98 25.78
CA MET A 1 36.74 -20.92 25.68
C MET A 1 36.00 -20.83 27.00
N ASN A 2 35.99 -19.66 27.60
CA ASN A 2 35.24 -19.45 28.83
C ASN A 2 33.72 -19.37 28.52
N LEU A 3 32.95 -20.21 29.18
CA LEU A 3 31.49 -20.27 29.04
C LEU A 3 30.83 -18.89 29.20
N LYS A 4 31.40 -18.05 30.06
CA LYS A 4 30.92 -16.68 30.27
C LYS A 4 31.03 -15.81 29.01
N HIS A 5 32.07 -15.95 28.21
CA HIS A 5 32.23 -15.17 26.97
C HIS A 5 31.28 -15.65 25.87
N VAL A 6 31.00 -16.95 25.83
CA VAL A 6 30.04 -17.52 24.88
C VAL A 6 28.62 -17.05 25.23
N LEU A 7 28.25 -17.04 26.51
CA LEU A 7 26.95 -16.55 26.98
C LEU A 7 26.75 -15.06 26.69
N VAL A 8 27.75 -14.24 26.97
CA VAL A 8 27.69 -12.80 26.69
C VAL A 8 27.55 -12.56 25.18
N GLY A 9 28.32 -13.25 24.36
CA GLY A 9 28.23 -13.14 22.90
C GLY A 9 26.85 -13.53 22.36
N ALA A 10 26.27 -14.59 22.89
CA ALA A 10 24.91 -15.03 22.48
C ALA A 10 23.82 -14.02 22.87
N ILE A 11 23.93 -13.41 24.05
CA ILE A 11 22.98 -12.38 24.51
C ILE A 11 23.08 -11.13 23.65
N VAL A 12 24.30 -10.65 23.37
CA VAL A 12 24.51 -9.48 22.52
C VAL A 12 23.94 -9.71 21.11
N LEU A 13 24.16 -10.89 20.54
CA LEU A 13 23.66 -11.25 19.22
C LEU A 13 22.13 -11.29 19.21
N ALA A 14 21.51 -11.86 20.22
CA ALA A 14 20.05 -11.92 20.36
C ALA A 14 19.44 -10.51 20.48
N VAL A 15 20.04 -9.63 21.27
CA VAL A 15 19.60 -8.23 21.42
C VAL A 15 19.73 -7.46 20.11
N CYS A 16 20.82 -7.67 19.35
CA CYS A 16 21.00 -7.03 18.04
C CYS A 16 19.96 -7.50 17.03
N ILE A 17 19.65 -8.80 16.99
CA ILE A 17 18.64 -9.35 16.08
C ILE A 17 17.26 -8.83 16.45
N LEU A 18 16.86 -8.88 17.71
CA LEU A 18 15.55 -8.41 18.17
C LEU A 18 15.41 -6.90 18.00
N GLY A 19 16.44 -6.13 18.30
CA GLY A 19 16.46 -4.67 18.11
C GLY A 19 16.40 -4.28 16.64
N GLY A 20 17.15 -4.95 15.78
CA GLY A 20 17.14 -4.74 14.33
C GLY A 20 15.79 -5.10 13.72
N LEU A 21 15.20 -6.22 14.11
CA LEU A 21 13.88 -6.65 13.64
C LEU A 21 12.78 -5.65 14.08
N TRP A 22 12.86 -5.19 15.33
CA TRP A 22 11.89 -4.23 15.86
C TRP A 22 11.96 -2.87 15.14
N LEU A 23 13.17 -2.37 14.87
CA LEU A 23 13.39 -1.16 14.09
C LEU A 23 12.89 -1.33 12.65
N PHE A 24 13.16 -2.48 12.04
CA PHE A 24 12.68 -2.79 10.69
C PHE A 24 11.16 -2.80 10.61
N LEU A 25 10.49 -3.43 11.57
CA LEU A 25 9.02 -3.46 11.64
C LEU A 25 8.41 -2.07 11.91
N ARG A 26 9.15 -1.19 12.60
CA ARG A 26 8.72 0.20 12.83
C ARG A 26 8.90 1.11 11.62
N GLN A 27 9.79 0.75 10.69
CA GLN A 27 10.12 1.58 9.54
C GLN A 27 9.14 1.43 8.36
N VAL A 28 8.12 0.56 8.48
CA VAL A 28 7.02 0.52 7.50
C VAL A 28 5.92 1.44 8.02
N PRO A 29 5.95 2.76 7.69
CA PRO A 29 4.87 3.65 8.08
C PRO A 29 3.59 3.21 7.36
N PRO A 30 2.42 3.29 8.03
CA PRO A 30 1.14 2.95 7.41
C PRO A 30 0.83 3.79 6.15
N ASN A 31 1.52 4.91 5.98
CA ASN A 31 1.40 5.77 4.81
C ASN A 31 2.09 5.23 3.56
N GLU A 32 3.07 4.33 3.68
CA GLU A 32 3.73 3.74 2.50
C GLU A 32 2.82 2.78 1.74
N SER A 33 1.96 2.04 2.43
CA SER A 33 1.00 1.16 1.78
C SER A 33 -0.05 1.94 0.98
N LEU A 34 -0.50 3.09 1.48
CA LEU A 34 -1.40 3.99 0.77
C LEU A 34 -0.71 4.67 -0.42
N SER A 35 0.53 5.10 -0.27
CA SER A 35 1.34 5.67 -1.34
C SER A 35 1.59 4.65 -2.46
N ALA A 36 1.94 3.42 -2.11
CA ALA A 36 2.12 2.33 -3.07
C ALA A 36 0.80 1.99 -3.79
N PHE A 37 -0.33 1.99 -3.06
CA PHE A 37 -1.66 1.80 -3.63
C PHE A 37 -2.02 2.91 -4.62
N GLN A 38 -1.76 4.16 -4.28
CA GLN A 38 -2.01 5.31 -5.14
C GLN A 38 -1.18 5.22 -6.43
N GLN A 39 0.09 4.88 -6.34
CA GLN A 39 0.95 4.66 -7.51
C GLN A 39 0.44 3.52 -8.39
N ALA A 40 0.07 2.39 -7.80
CA ALA A 40 -0.49 1.26 -8.54
C ALA A 40 -1.81 1.63 -9.23
N CYS A 41 -2.67 2.42 -8.60
CA CYS A 41 -3.89 2.95 -9.18
C CYS A 41 -3.59 3.83 -10.41
N VAL A 42 -2.67 4.78 -10.29
CA VAL A 42 -2.26 5.68 -11.39
C VAL A 42 -1.69 4.87 -12.56
N ASP A 43 -0.77 3.96 -12.29
CA ASP A 43 -0.14 3.15 -13.33
C ASP A 43 -1.14 2.21 -14.02
N GLY A 44 -2.03 1.57 -13.26
CA GLY A 44 -3.06 0.70 -13.80
C GLY A 44 -4.05 1.45 -14.68
N GLN A 45 -4.52 2.60 -14.26
CA GLN A 45 -5.45 3.43 -15.03
C GLN A 45 -4.76 4.04 -16.26
N ARG A 46 -3.52 4.47 -16.14
CA ARG A 46 -2.75 5.01 -17.26
C ARG A 46 -2.60 3.98 -18.38
N ARG A 47 -2.30 2.73 -18.05
CA ARG A 47 -2.23 1.63 -19.02
C ARG A 47 -3.58 1.35 -19.66
N SER A 48 -4.65 1.42 -18.90
CA SER A 48 -6.01 1.20 -19.38
C SER A 48 -6.48 2.27 -20.36
N ILE A 49 -6.11 3.55 -20.15
CA ILE A 49 -6.57 4.68 -20.95
C ILE A 49 -5.72 4.87 -22.20
N SER A 50 -4.40 4.82 -22.09
CA SER A 50 -3.48 5.21 -23.17
C SER A 50 -2.71 4.07 -23.81
N GLY A 51 -2.79 2.84 -23.28
CA GLY A 51 -1.84 1.80 -23.60
C GLY A 51 -0.42 2.17 -23.13
N ASP A 52 0.56 1.34 -23.44
CA ASP A 52 1.92 1.48 -22.89
C ASP A 52 2.77 2.61 -23.52
N THR A 53 2.30 3.30 -24.54
CA THR A 53 3.15 4.11 -25.41
C THR A 53 2.74 5.58 -25.60
N ARG A 54 1.59 5.99 -25.10
CA ARG A 54 1.12 7.40 -25.28
C ARG A 54 1.08 8.13 -23.95
N PRO A 55 1.76 9.28 -23.82
CA PRO A 55 1.55 10.14 -22.67
C PRO A 55 0.11 10.69 -22.68
N LEU A 56 -0.50 10.76 -21.50
CA LEU A 56 -1.80 11.39 -21.32
C LEU A 56 -1.64 12.90 -21.45
N ASP A 57 -2.68 13.59 -21.94
CA ASP A 57 -2.74 15.04 -21.88
C ASP A 57 -2.86 15.51 -20.41
N ASP A 58 -2.53 16.76 -20.15
CA ASP A 58 -2.49 17.31 -18.79
C ASP A 58 -3.85 17.22 -18.08
N GLN A 59 -4.94 17.39 -18.82
CA GLN A 59 -6.29 17.32 -18.27
C GLN A 59 -6.69 15.90 -17.89
N SER A 60 -6.37 14.92 -18.71
CA SER A 60 -6.63 13.52 -18.43
C SER A 60 -5.77 13.00 -17.27
N GLU A 61 -4.52 13.44 -17.20
CA GLU A 61 -3.64 13.11 -16.10
C GLU A 61 -4.12 13.72 -14.78
N ALA A 62 -4.56 14.98 -14.79
CA ALA A 62 -5.12 15.63 -13.60
C ALA A 62 -6.38 14.91 -13.09
N ARG A 63 -7.26 14.47 -13.97
CA ARG A 63 -8.45 13.68 -13.61
C ARG A 63 -8.07 12.31 -13.03
N LEU A 64 -7.10 11.66 -13.63
CA LEU A 64 -6.58 10.37 -13.17
C LEU A 64 -6.00 10.48 -11.77
N LEU A 65 -5.16 11.47 -11.51
CA LEU A 65 -4.57 11.73 -10.20
C LEU A 65 -5.65 12.03 -9.16
N ALA A 66 -6.64 12.85 -9.49
CA ALA A 66 -7.76 13.18 -8.61
C ALA A 66 -8.61 11.93 -8.28
N PHE A 67 -8.88 11.08 -9.25
CA PHE A 67 -9.59 9.82 -9.05
C PHE A 67 -8.82 8.87 -8.13
N CYS A 68 -7.54 8.64 -8.40
CA CYS A 68 -6.71 7.76 -7.59
C CYS A 68 -6.48 8.31 -6.18
N ASP A 69 -6.38 9.62 -6.00
CA ASP A 69 -6.32 10.27 -4.69
C ASP A 69 -7.62 10.05 -3.90
N CYS A 70 -8.78 10.21 -4.55
CA CYS A 70 -10.09 9.89 -3.96
C CYS A 70 -10.15 8.43 -3.51
N VAL A 71 -9.76 7.49 -4.36
CA VAL A 71 -9.78 6.04 -4.05
C VAL A 71 -8.86 5.74 -2.87
N ALA A 72 -7.64 6.26 -2.86
CA ALA A 72 -6.68 6.05 -1.78
C ALA A 72 -7.21 6.61 -0.44
N THR A 73 -7.81 7.79 -0.46
CA THR A 73 -8.41 8.41 0.73
C THR A 73 -9.57 7.58 1.28
N GLU A 74 -10.49 7.13 0.41
CA GLU A 74 -11.63 6.32 0.81
C GLU A 74 -11.21 4.92 1.29
N VAL A 75 -10.23 4.31 0.66
CA VAL A 75 -9.63 3.04 1.11
C VAL A 75 -9.04 3.20 2.52
N GLY A 76 -8.28 4.26 2.75
CA GLY A 76 -7.68 4.53 4.07
C GLY A 76 -8.70 4.76 5.17
N SER A 77 -9.87 5.35 4.86
CA SER A 77 -10.91 5.66 5.83
C SER A 77 -11.95 4.55 6.04
N ARG A 78 -12.20 3.72 5.05
CA ARG A 78 -13.29 2.73 5.06
C ARG A 78 -12.82 1.29 5.22
N LEU A 79 -11.59 0.97 4.80
CA LEU A 79 -11.04 -0.37 4.90
C LEU A 79 -10.18 -0.53 6.15
N SER A 80 -10.22 -1.74 6.74
CA SER A 80 -9.31 -2.09 7.83
C SER A 80 -7.89 -2.32 7.32
N GLN A 81 -6.91 -2.29 8.22
CA GLN A 81 -5.51 -2.66 7.90
C GLN A 81 -5.41 -4.06 7.30
N GLN A 82 -6.25 -4.97 7.78
CA GLN A 82 -6.32 -6.34 7.29
C GLN A 82 -6.84 -6.41 5.84
N ASP A 83 -7.87 -5.61 5.52
CA ASP A 83 -8.40 -5.50 4.16
C ASP A 83 -7.35 -4.91 3.19
N ILE A 84 -6.63 -3.88 3.60
CA ILE A 84 -5.56 -3.25 2.82
C ILE A 84 -4.43 -4.26 2.56
N ALA A 85 -4.02 -5.03 3.57
CA ALA A 85 -3.03 -6.08 3.42
C ALA A 85 -3.50 -7.19 2.45
N ALA A 86 -4.77 -7.56 2.49
CA ALA A 86 -5.35 -8.54 1.57
C ALA A 86 -5.29 -8.08 0.11
N ILE A 87 -5.53 -6.81 -0.16
CA ILE A 87 -5.37 -6.21 -1.49
C ILE A 87 -3.93 -6.35 -1.98
N GLY A 88 -2.96 -6.03 -1.14
CA GLY A 88 -1.53 -6.14 -1.48
C GLY A 88 -1.07 -7.58 -1.76
N LEU A 89 -1.73 -8.57 -1.16
CA LEU A 89 -1.45 -10.00 -1.36
C LEU A 89 -2.33 -10.66 -2.43
N ASP A 90 -3.17 -9.89 -3.11
CA ASP A 90 -4.13 -10.39 -4.11
C ASP A 90 -5.10 -11.45 -3.54
N GLN A 91 -5.47 -11.29 -2.26
CA GLN A 91 -6.36 -12.18 -1.51
C GLN A 91 -7.73 -11.54 -1.29
N GLU A 92 -8.33 -11.03 -2.34
CA GLU A 92 -9.64 -10.39 -2.27
C GLU A 92 -10.75 -11.41 -2.13
N ASP A 93 -11.58 -11.27 -1.10
CA ASP A 93 -12.83 -12.00 -0.97
C ASP A 93 -13.99 -11.23 -1.63
N PRO A 94 -15.17 -11.85 -1.83
CA PRO A 94 -16.32 -11.16 -2.44
C PRO A 94 -16.81 -9.94 -1.65
N ALA A 95 -16.69 -9.93 -0.33
CA ALA A 95 -17.07 -8.78 0.51
C ALA A 95 -16.12 -7.61 0.31
N LEU A 96 -14.82 -7.87 0.21
CA LEU A 96 -13.80 -6.86 -0.05
C LEU A 96 -13.94 -6.28 -1.47
N SER A 97 -14.18 -7.12 -2.46
CA SER A 97 -14.45 -6.69 -3.84
C SER A 97 -15.67 -5.77 -3.92
N ALA A 98 -16.75 -6.08 -3.21
CA ALA A 98 -17.94 -5.23 -3.16
C ALA A 98 -17.64 -3.87 -2.52
N LYS A 99 -16.83 -3.82 -1.46
CA LYS A 99 -16.37 -2.56 -0.84
C LYS A 99 -15.55 -1.71 -1.80
N LEU A 100 -14.63 -2.34 -2.53
CA LEU A 100 -13.80 -1.65 -3.53
C LEU A 100 -14.63 -1.09 -4.68
N GLU A 101 -15.58 -1.87 -5.20
CA GLU A 101 -16.50 -1.40 -6.25
C GLU A 101 -17.30 -0.18 -5.80
N ALA A 102 -17.81 -0.18 -4.56
CA ALA A 102 -18.53 0.96 -3.99
C ALA A 102 -17.65 2.20 -3.90
N ILE A 103 -16.38 2.05 -3.50
CA ILE A 103 -15.39 3.14 -3.45
C ILE A 103 -15.11 3.68 -4.85
N PHE A 104 -14.88 2.82 -5.83
CA PHE A 104 -14.65 3.22 -7.21
C PHE A 104 -15.84 3.97 -7.80
N ALA A 105 -17.06 3.48 -7.57
CA ALA A 105 -18.29 4.14 -8.02
C ALA A 105 -18.42 5.54 -7.41
N LEU A 106 -18.17 5.68 -6.11
CA LEU A 106 -18.21 6.97 -5.42
C LEU A 106 -17.19 7.96 -5.99
N CYS A 107 -15.96 7.51 -6.21
CA CYS A 107 -14.89 8.35 -6.75
C CYS A 107 -15.13 8.73 -8.21
N ARG A 108 -15.76 7.89 -9.02
CA ARG A 108 -16.20 8.23 -10.39
C ARG A 108 -17.24 9.34 -10.39
N LEU A 109 -18.17 9.33 -9.44
CA LEU A 109 -19.18 10.39 -9.31
C LEU A 109 -18.57 11.72 -8.92
N ARG A 110 -17.54 11.73 -8.09
CA ARG A 110 -16.82 12.94 -7.67
C ARG A 110 -15.88 13.49 -8.74
N ASN A 111 -15.36 12.63 -9.62
CA ASN A 111 -14.37 12.96 -10.64
C ASN A 111 -14.83 12.41 -12.02
N PRO A 112 -15.90 12.96 -12.58
CA PRO A 112 -16.44 12.51 -13.86
C PRO A 112 -15.50 12.71 -15.05
#